data_3eb99cf90a158d0073de0dcaff55d1c7
#
_entry.id   3eb99cf90a158d0073de0dcaff55d1c7
#
_cell.length_a   1.000
_cell.length_b   1.000
_cell.length_c   1.000
_cell.angle_alpha   90.00
_cell.angle_beta   90.00
_cell.angle_gamma   90.00
#
_symmetry.space_group_name_H-M   'P 1'
#
loop_
_entity.id
_entity.type
_entity.pdbx_description
1 polymer ?
#
loop_
_entity_poly.entity_id
_entity_poly.type
_entity_poly.pdbx_seq_one_letter_code
_entity_poly.pdbx_strand_id
1 'polypeptide(L)'
;MKACRQHHKVKYVRLPELLDEFMVAKNEADGSFLKLLNRYKRVELLIIDEWLLTTLPAVHIYTLFEIIEARLKATSTFFCSQTAPKRWYEKLGDALVADAILDRVVHDSYNVLLDGEISMRERHGLGAFK
;
A
#
# COMPACT_ATOMS: atom_id res chain seq x y z
N MET A 1 -11.76 2.50 14.93
CA MET A 1 -10.59 3.31 14.56
C MET A 1 -10.92 4.78 14.68
N LYS A 2 -10.00 5.55 15.21
CA LYS A 2 -10.27 6.95 15.50
C LYS A 2 -10.62 7.78 14.26
N ALA A 3 -9.96 7.52 13.15
CA ALA A 3 -10.23 8.24 11.90
C ALA A 3 -11.66 8.02 11.42
N CYS A 4 -12.18 6.82 11.59
CA CYS A 4 -13.56 6.54 11.23
C CYS A 4 -14.53 7.29 12.12
N ARG A 5 -14.21 7.43 13.39
CA ARG A 5 -15.05 8.17 14.32
C ARG A 5 -15.12 9.64 13.99
N GLN A 6 -14.09 10.16 13.32
CA GLN A 6 -14.03 11.54 12.91
C GLN A 6 -14.58 11.75 11.50
N HIS A 7 -15.29 10.75 10.99
CA HIS A 7 -15.90 10.79 9.67
C HIS A 7 -14.94 10.87 8.50
N HIS A 8 -13.69 10.42 8.72
CA HIS A 8 -12.74 10.31 7.65
C HIS A 8 -12.96 9.02 6.87
N LYS A 9 -12.71 9.06 5.58
CA LYS A 9 -12.79 7.86 4.75
C LYS A 9 -11.54 7.02 4.94
N VAL A 10 -11.73 5.82 5.46
CA VAL A 10 -10.65 4.88 5.72
C VAL A 10 -10.90 3.61 4.92
N LYS A 11 -9.87 3.10 4.29
CA LYS A 11 -9.95 1.84 3.55
C LYS A 11 -8.75 0.97 3.89
N TYR A 12 -9.03 -0.30 4.18
CA TYR A 12 -8.02 -1.33 4.38
C TYR A 12 -8.03 -2.26 3.19
N VAL A 13 -6.85 -2.58 2.66
CA VAL A 13 -6.75 -3.52 1.55
C VAL A 13 -5.40 -4.23 1.63
N ARG A 14 -5.37 -5.49 1.23
CA ARG A 14 -4.13 -6.22 1.08
C ARG A 14 -3.56 -5.91 -0.30
N LEU A 15 -2.23 -5.81 -0.39
CA LEU A 15 -1.61 -5.47 -1.67
C LEU A 15 -2.02 -6.38 -2.82
N PRO A 16 -2.06 -7.72 -2.65
CA PRO A 16 -2.50 -8.57 -3.75
C PRO A 16 -3.92 -8.27 -4.22
N GLU A 17 -4.82 -7.98 -3.28
CA GLU A 17 -6.19 -7.64 -3.64
C GLU A 17 -6.28 -6.32 -4.38
N LEU A 18 -5.50 -5.34 -3.94
CA LEU A 18 -5.44 -4.05 -4.59
C LEU A 18 -4.98 -4.18 -6.04
N LEU A 19 -3.92 -4.94 -6.26
CA LEU A 19 -3.37 -5.12 -7.59
C LEU A 19 -4.31 -5.90 -8.50
N ASP A 20 -5.00 -6.91 -7.96
CA ASP A 20 -5.99 -7.66 -8.72
C ASP A 20 -7.15 -6.78 -9.14
N GLU A 21 -7.59 -5.93 -8.25
CA GLU A 21 -8.68 -5.00 -8.52
C GLU A 21 -8.34 -4.08 -9.69
N PHE A 22 -7.12 -3.54 -9.68
CA PHE A 22 -6.67 -2.68 -10.77
C PHE A 22 -6.44 -3.45 -12.06
N MET A 23 -6.02 -4.70 -11.96
CA MET A 23 -5.83 -5.53 -13.16
C MET A 23 -7.16 -5.76 -13.86
N VAL A 24 -8.20 -6.08 -13.12
CA VAL A 24 -9.54 -6.25 -13.67
C VAL A 24 -10.00 -4.94 -14.33
N ALA A 25 -9.79 -3.83 -13.66
CA ALA A 25 -10.19 -2.53 -14.21
C ALA A 25 -9.44 -2.18 -15.49
N LYS A 26 -8.16 -2.55 -15.58
CA LYS A 26 -7.36 -2.32 -16.78
C LYS A 26 -7.87 -3.08 -18.00
N ASN A 27 -8.41 -4.27 -17.75
CA ASN A 27 -8.89 -5.12 -18.83
C ASN A 27 -10.25 -4.69 -19.37
N GLU A 28 -10.88 -3.72 -18.75
CA GLU A 28 -12.15 -3.20 -19.21
C GLU A 28 -11.93 -1.92 -20.01
N ALA A 29 -12.65 -1.80 -21.12
CA ALA A 29 -12.44 -0.70 -22.05
C ALA A 29 -13.37 0.49 -21.79
N ASP A 30 -13.85 0.64 -20.57
CA ASP A 30 -14.87 1.64 -20.24
C ASP A 30 -14.39 2.73 -19.28
N GLY A 31 -13.08 2.86 -19.10
CA GLY A 31 -12.54 3.84 -18.19
C GLY A 31 -12.54 3.42 -16.73
N SER A 32 -12.77 2.14 -16.46
CA SER A 32 -12.80 1.62 -15.09
C SER A 32 -11.52 1.87 -14.33
N PHE A 33 -10.37 1.83 -15.01
CA PHE A 33 -9.09 2.07 -14.37
C PHE A 33 -9.02 3.48 -13.77
N LEU A 34 -9.40 4.50 -14.54
CA LEU A 34 -9.38 5.87 -14.03
C LEU A 34 -10.40 6.09 -12.92
N LYS A 35 -11.55 5.47 -13.04
CA LYS A 35 -12.56 5.56 -11.97
C LYS A 35 -12.07 4.94 -10.69
N LEU A 36 -11.41 3.79 -10.78
CA LEU A 36 -10.86 3.12 -9.61
C LEU A 36 -9.71 3.92 -9.01
N LEU A 37 -8.83 4.44 -9.84
CA LEU A 37 -7.72 5.28 -9.38
C LEU A 37 -8.25 6.51 -8.64
N ASN A 38 -9.27 7.17 -9.16
CA ASN A 38 -9.87 8.31 -8.50
C ASN A 38 -10.52 7.94 -7.19
N ARG A 39 -11.12 6.76 -7.10
CA ARG A 39 -11.71 6.29 -5.86
C ARG A 39 -10.66 6.12 -4.77
N TYR A 40 -9.54 5.50 -5.10
CA TYR A 40 -8.44 5.34 -4.16
C TYR A 40 -7.77 6.67 -3.80
N LYS A 41 -7.72 7.58 -4.76
CA LYS A 41 -7.17 8.91 -4.51
C LYS A 41 -7.98 9.69 -3.47
N ARG A 42 -9.28 9.46 -3.40
CA ARG A 42 -10.17 10.17 -2.48
C ARG A 42 -10.21 9.59 -1.07
N VAL A 43 -9.71 8.39 -0.88
CA VAL A 43 -9.66 7.78 0.45
C VAL A 43 -8.66 8.56 1.30
N GLU A 44 -9.10 9.06 2.44
CA GLU A 44 -8.26 9.90 3.29
C GLU A 44 -7.15 9.10 3.97
N LEU A 45 -7.46 7.88 4.40
CA LEU A 45 -6.46 6.98 4.96
C LEU A 45 -6.57 5.63 4.29
N LEU A 46 -5.51 5.24 3.62
CA LEU A 46 -5.41 3.94 2.97
C LEU A 46 -4.40 3.08 3.72
N ILE A 47 -4.82 1.90 4.12
CA ILE A 47 -3.94 0.95 4.79
C ILE A 47 -3.70 -0.19 3.82
N ILE A 48 -2.46 -0.33 3.36
CA ILE A 48 -2.06 -1.40 2.45
C ILE A 48 -1.29 -2.43 3.26
N ASP A 49 -1.89 -3.59 3.44
CA ASP A 49 -1.28 -4.68 4.18
C ASP A 49 -0.55 -5.63 3.25
N GLU A 50 0.31 -6.45 3.79
CA GLU A 50 1.14 -7.40 3.06
C GLU A 50 1.98 -6.71 1.99
N TRP A 51 2.54 -5.56 2.36
CA TRP A 51 3.32 -4.74 1.45
C TRP A 51 4.59 -5.47 1.02
N LEU A 52 4.69 -5.69 -0.29
CA LEU A 52 5.87 -6.31 -0.92
C LEU A 52 6.27 -7.64 -0.26
N LEU A 53 5.29 -8.46 0.07
CA LEU A 53 5.55 -9.77 0.63
C LEU A 53 6.16 -10.70 -0.42
N THR A 54 5.77 -10.56 -1.65
CA THR A 54 6.29 -11.34 -2.77
C THR A 54 6.79 -10.42 -3.88
N THR A 55 7.56 -10.98 -4.79
CA THR A 55 8.04 -10.25 -5.96
C THR A 55 6.87 -9.93 -6.89
N LEU A 56 6.82 -8.72 -7.40
CA LEU A 56 5.72 -8.27 -8.25
C LEU A 56 6.07 -8.34 -9.72
N PRO A 57 5.13 -8.75 -10.59
CA PRO A 57 5.30 -8.63 -12.03
C PRO A 57 5.36 -7.16 -12.45
N ALA A 58 6.00 -6.90 -13.58
CA ALA A 58 6.20 -5.53 -14.06
C ALA A 58 4.89 -4.75 -14.20
N VAL A 59 3.82 -5.39 -14.65
CA VAL A 59 2.54 -4.71 -14.83
C VAL A 59 2.01 -4.19 -13.50
N HIS A 60 2.20 -4.95 -12.42
CA HIS A 60 1.75 -4.52 -11.10
C HIS A 60 2.62 -3.41 -10.53
N ILE A 61 3.89 -3.41 -10.87
CA ILE A 61 4.82 -2.37 -10.40
C ILE A 61 4.42 -1.01 -10.96
N TYR A 62 4.10 -0.94 -12.24
CA TYR A 62 3.66 0.31 -12.85
C TYR A 62 2.32 0.77 -12.30
N THR A 63 1.41 -0.16 -12.08
CA THR A 63 0.12 0.17 -11.46
C THR A 63 0.31 0.75 -10.06
N LEU A 64 1.17 0.10 -9.29
CA LEU A 64 1.47 0.54 -7.93
C LEU A 64 2.07 1.95 -7.93
N PHE A 65 2.97 2.22 -8.87
CA PHE A 65 3.56 3.54 -9.01
C PHE A 65 2.48 4.60 -9.26
N GLU A 66 1.53 4.33 -10.14
CA GLU A 66 0.45 5.27 -10.41
C GLU A 66 -0.43 5.54 -9.20
N ILE A 67 -0.71 4.50 -8.42
CA ILE A 67 -1.50 4.65 -7.20
C ILE A 67 -0.77 5.53 -6.18
N ILE A 68 0.51 5.26 -5.99
CA ILE A 68 1.32 6.01 -5.04
C ILE A 68 1.43 7.48 -5.47
N GLU A 69 1.70 7.72 -6.75
CA GLU A 69 1.78 9.09 -7.27
C GLU A 69 0.47 9.85 -7.05
N ALA A 70 -0.65 9.18 -7.26
CA ALA A 70 -1.95 9.83 -7.14
C ALA A 70 -2.26 10.22 -5.69
N ARG A 71 -1.70 9.50 -4.71
CA ARG A 71 -2.05 9.72 -3.32
C ARG A 71 -1.06 10.58 -2.54
N LEU A 72 0.14 10.77 -3.04
CA LEU A 72 1.27 11.20 -2.23
C LEU A 72 1.16 12.53 -1.50
N LYS A 73 0.51 13.51 -2.03
CA LYS A 73 0.55 14.85 -1.42
C LYS A 73 -0.72 15.28 -0.71
N ALA A 74 -1.77 14.51 -0.85
CA ALA A 74 -3.07 14.94 -0.36
C ALA A 74 -3.66 14.03 0.70
N THR A 75 -3.14 12.82 0.86
CA THR A 75 -3.75 11.81 1.69
C THR A 75 -2.72 10.99 2.44
N SER A 76 -3.17 10.24 3.43
CA SER A 76 -2.30 9.40 4.25
C SER A 76 -2.37 7.95 3.82
N THR A 77 -1.23 7.28 3.80
CA THR A 77 -1.16 5.86 3.45
C THR A 77 -0.26 5.14 4.45
N PHE A 78 -0.75 4.02 4.97
CA PHE A 78 0.02 3.13 5.83
C PHE A 78 0.44 1.91 5.01
N PHE A 79 1.73 1.61 5.07
CA PHE A 79 2.28 0.42 4.43
C PHE A 79 2.68 -0.56 5.52
N CYS A 80 1.98 -1.67 5.62
CA CYS A 80 2.26 -2.69 6.61
C CYS A 80 3.05 -3.82 5.97
N SER A 81 4.29 -4.02 6.39
CA SER A 81 5.18 -4.99 5.80
C SER A 81 5.86 -5.85 6.86
N GLN A 82 6.12 -7.09 6.50
CA GLN A 82 6.87 -8.01 7.35
C GLN A 82 8.38 -7.96 7.07
N THR A 83 8.78 -7.23 6.04
CA THR A 83 10.19 -7.12 5.67
C THR A 83 10.66 -5.68 5.81
N ALA A 84 11.96 -5.52 6.07
CA ALA A 84 12.56 -4.20 6.18
C ALA A 84 12.56 -3.48 4.83
N PRO A 85 12.51 -2.15 4.82
CA PRO A 85 12.50 -1.40 3.56
C PRO A 85 13.66 -1.72 2.61
N LYS A 86 14.82 -2.08 3.14
CA LYS A 86 15.95 -2.43 2.30
C LYS A 86 15.72 -3.66 1.43
N ARG A 87 14.75 -4.50 1.81
CA ARG A 87 14.41 -5.69 1.03
C ARG A 87 13.34 -5.43 -0.02
N TRP A 88 12.69 -4.30 0.07
CA TRP A 88 11.61 -3.98 -0.87
C TRP A 88 12.12 -3.82 -2.30
N TYR A 89 13.35 -3.35 -2.43
CA TYR A 89 13.96 -3.15 -3.74
C TYR A 89 14.00 -4.46 -4.54
N GLU A 90 14.33 -5.54 -3.88
CA GLU A 90 14.40 -6.85 -4.53
C GLU A 90 13.04 -7.34 -5.00
N LYS A 91 11.98 -6.91 -4.33
CA LYS A 91 10.62 -7.31 -4.67
C LYS A 91 10.05 -6.53 -5.84
N LEU A 92 10.68 -5.40 -6.16
CA LEU A 92 10.25 -4.53 -7.24
C LEU A 92 11.07 -4.82 -8.45
N GLY A 93 11.10 -5.57 -9.24
CA GLY A 93 11.94 -6.06 -10.32
C GLY A 93 12.55 -5.01 -11.26
N ASP A 94 11.94 -3.84 -11.39
CA ASP A 94 12.44 -2.80 -12.27
C ASP A 94 13.17 -1.74 -11.45
N ALA A 95 14.48 -1.60 -11.67
CA ALA A 95 15.32 -0.73 -10.85
C ALA A 95 14.88 0.74 -10.90
N LEU A 96 14.51 1.22 -12.05
CA LEU A 96 14.13 2.63 -12.21
C LEU A 96 12.82 2.94 -11.52
N VAL A 97 11.82 2.12 -11.72
CA VAL A 97 10.52 2.31 -11.09
C VAL A 97 10.60 2.01 -9.60
N ALA A 98 11.40 1.01 -9.22
CA ALA A 98 11.62 0.69 -7.81
C ALA A 98 12.21 1.88 -7.06
N ASP A 99 13.22 2.53 -7.65
CA ASP A 99 13.79 3.73 -7.04
C ASP A 99 12.75 4.82 -6.86
N ALA A 100 11.91 5.02 -7.86
CA ALA A 100 10.88 6.05 -7.80
C ALA A 100 9.84 5.75 -6.71
N ILE A 101 9.41 4.50 -6.62
CA ILE A 101 8.44 4.08 -5.59
C ILE A 101 9.05 4.22 -4.20
N LEU A 102 10.24 3.68 -4.01
CA LEU A 102 10.87 3.66 -2.69
C LEU A 102 11.27 5.04 -2.22
N ASP A 103 11.68 5.90 -3.13
CA ASP A 103 11.99 7.26 -2.79
C ASP A 103 10.78 7.94 -2.15
N ARG A 104 9.61 7.73 -2.72
CA ARG A 104 8.39 8.32 -2.19
C ARG A 104 7.92 7.65 -0.91
N VAL A 105 7.93 6.33 -0.86
CA VAL A 105 7.40 5.61 0.28
C VAL A 105 8.32 5.74 1.50
N VAL A 106 9.63 5.68 1.30
CA VAL A 106 10.58 5.68 2.40
C VAL A 106 10.93 7.09 2.85
N HIS A 107 11.22 7.98 1.91
CA HIS A 107 11.71 9.31 2.25
C HIS A 107 10.62 10.27 2.72
N ASP A 108 9.40 10.09 2.25
CA ASP A 108 8.30 10.97 2.63
C ASP A 108 7.40 10.35 3.71
N SER A 109 7.91 9.39 4.47
CA SER A 109 7.09 8.71 5.46
C SER A 109 7.79 8.55 6.78
N TYR A 110 7.00 8.29 7.81
CA TYR A 110 7.51 7.92 9.12
C TYR A 110 7.55 6.40 9.20
N ASN A 111 8.69 5.88 9.62
CA ASN A 111 8.87 4.43 9.75
C ASN A 111 8.71 4.02 11.19
N VAL A 112 7.79 3.10 11.45
CA VAL A 112 7.61 2.52 12.76
C VAL A 112 8.01 1.06 12.67
N LEU A 113 9.09 0.70 13.34
CA LEU A 113 9.57 -0.67 13.35
C LEU A 113 9.04 -1.37 14.58
N LEU A 114 8.19 -2.35 14.36
CA LEU A 114 7.70 -3.19 15.45
C LEU A 114 8.64 -4.37 15.57
N ASP A 115 9.63 -4.23 16.41
CA ASP A 115 10.67 -5.22 16.59
C ASP A 115 10.36 -6.06 17.82
N GLY A 116 10.61 -7.36 17.72
CA GLY A 116 10.37 -8.25 18.83
C GLY A 116 10.26 -9.68 18.37
N GLU A 117 10.52 -10.59 19.28
CA GLU A 117 10.45 -12.02 19.00
C GLU A 117 9.03 -12.51 18.86
N ILE A 118 8.11 -11.79 19.47
CA ILE A 118 6.69 -12.14 19.44
C ILE A 118 5.98 -11.16 18.52
N SER A 119 5.25 -11.69 17.56
CA SER A 119 4.50 -10.83 16.65
C SER A 119 3.44 -10.05 17.43
N MET A 120 3.04 -8.92 16.91
CA MET A 120 2.01 -8.12 17.57
C MET A 120 0.71 -8.90 17.72
N ARG A 121 0.43 -9.76 16.76
CA ARG A 121 -0.75 -10.60 16.82
C ARG A 121 -0.70 -11.58 18.00
N GLU A 122 0.44 -12.20 18.21
CA GLU A 122 0.61 -13.11 19.34
C GLU A 122 0.62 -12.39 20.66
N ARG A 123 1.31 -11.26 20.72
CA ARG A 123 1.45 -10.50 21.95
C ARG A 123 0.11 -10.01 22.47
N HIS A 124 -0.71 -9.51 21.61
CA HIS A 124 -1.98 -8.93 22.01
C HIS A 124 -3.12 -9.94 21.97
N GLY A 125 -2.79 -11.17 21.57
CA GLY A 125 -3.79 -12.18 21.36
C GLY A 125 -4.74 -11.70 20.28
N LEU A 126 -5.97 -11.79 20.60
CA LEU A 126 -6.95 -11.57 19.59
C LEU A 126 -7.37 -10.15 19.44
N GLY A 127 -6.60 -9.42 18.73
CA GLY A 127 -7.02 -8.10 18.39
C GLY A 127 -6.89 -7.10 19.50
N ALA A 128 -6.11 -7.44 20.45
CA ALA A 128 -5.72 -6.44 21.41
C ALA A 128 -4.85 -5.40 20.77
N PHE A 129 -4.46 -5.63 19.58
CA PHE A 129 -3.76 -4.63 18.80
C PHE A 129 -4.77 -3.55 18.41
N LYS A 130 -4.63 -2.43 18.99
CA LYS A 130 -5.63 -1.37 18.89
C LYS A 130 -5.15 -0.16 18.19
#